data_696c65b0067e87592b23e0c939ba3115
#
_entry.id   696c65b0067e87592b23e0c939ba3115
#
_cell.length_a   1.000
_cell.length_b   1.000
_cell.length_c   1.000
_cell.angle_alpha   90.00
_cell.angle_beta   90.00
_cell.angle_gamma   90.00
#
_symmetry.space_group_name_H-M   'P 1'
#
loop_
_entity.id
_entity.type
_entity.pdbx_description
1 polymer ?
#
loop_
_entity_poly.entity_id
_entity_poly.type
_entity_poly.pdbx_seq_one_letter_code
_entity_poly.pdbx_strand_id
1 'polypeptide(L)'
;LGPGDLGQFAELRTLGELTKIAWAKGCQVMIEGPGHVPMHKIKANMDEQLKHCHEAPFYTLGPLTTDIAPGYDHITSAIGAAMIGWFGTAMLCYVTPKEHLGLPDRQDVKDGVITYKIAAHAADLAKGHPAARLHDDALSRARFEFRWEDQFNLGLDPETARKYHD
;
A
#
# COMPACT_ATOMS: atom_id res chain seq x y z
N LEU A 1 5.43 22.40 4.79
CA LEU A 1 6.45 21.51 4.22
C LEU A 1 5.70 20.29 3.68
N GLY A 2 5.75 20.11 2.37
CA GLY A 2 5.02 19.02 1.70
C GLY A 2 5.87 17.76 1.52
N PRO A 3 5.23 16.60 1.28
CA PRO A 3 5.93 15.34 1.01
C PRO A 3 6.85 15.46 -0.22
N GLY A 4 8.06 14.93 -0.10
CA GLY A 4 9.10 15.05 -1.14
C GLY A 4 9.76 16.41 -1.20
N ASP A 5 9.71 17.15 -0.10
CA ASP A 5 10.48 18.39 0.10
C ASP A 5 11.83 18.12 0.83
N LEU A 6 12.60 19.17 1.00
CA LEU A 6 13.91 19.08 1.66
C LEU A 6 13.83 18.58 3.10
N GLY A 7 12.73 18.85 3.80
CA GLY A 7 12.51 18.42 5.18
C GLY A 7 12.34 16.90 5.26
N GLN A 8 11.51 16.32 4.42
CA GLN A 8 11.30 14.87 4.37
C GLN A 8 12.58 14.11 3.97
N PHE A 9 13.32 14.60 2.99
CA PHE A 9 14.59 13.98 2.61
C PHE A 9 15.68 14.13 3.69
N ALA A 10 15.64 15.19 4.48
CA ALA A 10 16.50 15.34 5.66
C ALA A 10 16.13 14.30 6.74
N GLU A 11 14.83 14.06 6.95
CA GLU A 11 14.35 12.99 7.84
C GLU A 11 14.85 11.62 7.42
N LEU A 12 14.73 11.25 6.13
CA LEU A 12 15.25 9.97 5.61
C LEU A 12 16.75 9.80 5.87
N ARG A 13 17.54 10.85 5.74
CA ARG A 13 18.97 10.80 6.07
C ARG A 13 19.21 10.51 7.55
N THR A 14 18.49 11.18 8.44
CA THR A 14 18.55 10.93 9.88
C THR A 14 18.10 9.51 10.23
N LEU A 15 17.02 9.03 9.64
CA LEU A 15 16.53 7.65 9.82
C LEU A 15 17.56 6.62 9.34
N GLY A 16 18.28 6.91 8.28
CA GLY A 16 19.39 6.07 7.81
C GLY A 16 20.54 6.00 8.81
N GLU A 17 20.89 7.09 9.47
CA GLU A 17 21.91 7.11 10.54
C GLU A 17 21.44 6.30 11.76
N LEU A 18 20.21 6.50 12.20
CA LEU A 18 19.61 5.76 13.31
C LEU A 18 19.49 4.25 13.00
N THR A 19 19.22 3.89 11.75
CA THR A 19 19.20 2.50 11.30
C THR A 19 20.54 1.79 11.56
N LYS A 20 21.65 2.42 11.23
CA LYS A 20 22.99 1.87 11.50
C LYS A 20 23.25 1.67 12.99
N ILE A 21 22.81 2.62 13.81
CA ILE A 21 22.96 2.54 15.28
C ILE A 21 22.15 1.35 15.82
N ALA A 22 20.91 1.18 15.37
CA ALA A 22 20.06 0.06 15.78
C ALA A 22 20.64 -1.28 15.34
N TRP A 23 21.09 -1.41 14.10
CA TRP A 23 21.71 -2.63 13.58
C TRP A 23 22.99 -2.99 14.34
N ALA A 24 23.82 -2.02 14.71
CA ALA A 24 25.01 -2.25 15.54
C ALA A 24 24.66 -2.79 16.94
N LYS A 25 23.41 -2.61 17.40
CA LYS A 25 22.86 -3.16 18.64
C LYS A 25 22.12 -4.48 18.43
N GLY A 26 22.08 -5.04 17.24
CA GLY A 26 21.35 -6.25 16.90
C GLY A 26 19.82 -6.05 16.81
N CYS A 27 19.34 -4.81 16.69
CA CYS A 27 17.92 -4.51 16.56
C CYS A 27 17.50 -4.50 15.09
N GLN A 28 16.37 -5.12 14.77
CA GLN A 28 15.72 -4.96 13.48
C GLN A 28 15.14 -3.56 13.34
N VAL A 29 15.09 -3.04 12.11
CA VAL A 29 14.57 -1.70 11.81
C VAL A 29 13.59 -1.79 10.67
N MET A 30 12.52 -1.02 10.75
CA MET A 30 11.61 -0.69 9.67
C MET A 30 11.46 0.84 9.63
N ILE A 31 11.59 1.41 8.45
CA ILE A 31 11.52 2.86 8.25
C ILE A 31 10.08 3.24 7.90
N GLU A 32 9.49 4.14 8.65
CA GLU A 32 8.19 4.71 8.30
C GLU A 32 8.33 5.79 7.24
N GLY A 33 7.44 5.78 6.27
CA GLY A 33 7.42 6.71 5.15
C GLY A 33 6.30 7.74 5.23
N PRO A 34 6.25 8.67 4.26
CA PRO A 34 5.27 9.74 4.23
C PRO A 34 3.88 9.21 3.88
N GLY A 35 2.85 9.83 4.47
CA GLY A 35 1.44 9.51 4.23
C GLY A 35 0.81 10.21 3.03
N HIS A 36 1.40 11.29 2.51
CA HIS A 36 0.87 12.11 1.41
C HIS A 36 1.98 12.39 0.40
N VAL A 37 1.88 11.83 -0.80
CA VAL A 37 2.86 12.07 -1.88
C VAL A 37 2.14 12.11 -3.23
N PRO A 38 2.22 13.21 -3.99
CA PRO A 38 1.72 13.26 -5.35
C PRO A 38 2.34 12.16 -6.22
N MET A 39 1.55 11.57 -7.11
CA MET A 39 1.95 10.40 -7.92
C MET A 39 3.33 10.53 -8.56
N HIS A 40 3.64 11.68 -9.15
CA HIS A 40 4.91 11.92 -9.86
C HIS A 40 6.15 11.96 -8.96
N LYS A 41 5.96 12.06 -7.63
CA LYS A 41 7.06 12.09 -6.64
C LYS A 41 7.26 10.76 -5.92
N ILE A 42 6.37 9.78 -6.09
CA ILE A 42 6.39 8.52 -5.34
C ILE A 42 7.69 7.73 -5.62
N LYS A 43 8.08 7.62 -6.89
CA LYS A 43 9.32 6.92 -7.23
C LYS A 43 10.55 7.58 -6.61
N ALA A 44 10.67 8.90 -6.70
CA ALA A 44 11.78 9.62 -6.11
C ALA A 44 11.85 9.42 -4.58
N ASN A 45 10.70 9.36 -3.92
CA ASN A 45 10.60 9.07 -2.49
C ASN A 45 11.16 7.70 -2.13
N MET A 46 10.80 6.68 -2.90
CA MET A 46 11.31 5.32 -2.72
C MET A 46 12.82 5.25 -2.98
N ASP A 47 13.29 5.86 -4.08
CA ASP A 47 14.71 5.87 -4.44
C ASP A 47 15.56 6.55 -3.34
N GLU A 48 15.11 7.67 -2.77
CA GLU A 48 15.81 8.35 -1.67
C GLU A 48 15.81 7.51 -0.39
N GLN A 49 14.73 6.80 -0.08
CA GLN A 49 14.71 5.89 1.07
C GLN A 49 15.72 4.75 0.89
N LEU A 50 15.71 4.06 -0.23
CA LEU A 50 16.67 2.98 -0.52
C LEU A 50 18.11 3.46 -0.38
N LYS A 51 18.41 4.64 -0.93
CA LYS A 51 19.74 5.25 -0.91
C LYS A 51 20.21 5.62 0.50
N HIS A 52 19.35 6.28 1.29
CA HIS A 52 19.74 6.83 2.58
C HIS A 52 19.53 5.88 3.75
N CYS A 53 18.55 4.98 3.66
CA CYS A 53 18.23 4.04 4.73
C CYS A 53 18.81 2.63 4.51
N HIS A 54 19.78 2.48 3.60
CA HIS A 54 20.55 1.25 3.39
C HIS A 54 19.66 0.03 3.07
N GLU A 55 18.60 0.26 2.28
CA GLU A 55 17.62 -0.77 1.91
C GLU A 55 16.88 -1.38 3.12
N ALA A 56 16.86 -0.72 4.27
CA ALA A 56 16.00 -1.12 5.37
C ALA A 56 14.54 -1.15 4.91
N PRO A 57 13.72 -2.12 5.39
CA PRO A 57 12.32 -2.22 4.99
C PRO A 57 11.59 -0.89 5.15
N PHE A 58 10.89 -0.46 4.10
CA PHE A 58 10.10 0.76 4.09
C PHE A 58 8.63 0.42 4.37
N TYR A 59 8.03 1.08 5.35
CA TYR A 59 6.63 0.98 5.74
C TYR A 59 5.95 2.30 5.43
N THR A 60 4.93 2.27 4.57
CA THR A 60 4.29 3.50 4.09
C THR A 60 2.80 3.50 4.38
N LEU A 61 2.30 4.64 4.86
CA LEU A 61 0.87 4.91 4.98
C LEU A 61 0.38 5.51 3.65
N GLY A 62 -0.11 4.67 2.78
CA GLY A 62 -0.44 5.08 1.42
C GLY A 62 0.77 4.94 0.48
N PRO A 63 1.18 6.04 -0.13
CA PRO A 63 0.77 7.43 0.15
C PRO A 63 -0.53 7.85 -0.53
N LEU A 64 -1.27 8.75 0.14
CA LEU A 64 -2.40 9.47 -0.45
C LEU A 64 -1.86 10.36 -1.58
N THR A 65 -2.41 10.19 -2.77
CA THR A 65 -1.94 10.91 -3.97
C THR A 65 -2.63 12.24 -4.20
N THR A 66 -3.74 12.46 -3.49
CA THR A 66 -4.55 13.69 -3.54
C THR A 66 -5.41 13.79 -2.29
N ASP A 67 -5.81 15.01 -1.93
CA ASP A 67 -6.66 15.30 -0.76
C ASP A 67 -8.12 15.64 -1.16
N ILE A 68 -8.48 15.44 -2.43
CA ILE A 68 -9.76 15.90 -2.98
C ILE A 68 -10.98 15.14 -2.45
N ALA A 69 -10.79 13.98 -1.84
CA ALA A 69 -11.87 13.04 -1.57
C ALA A 69 -11.98 12.62 -0.10
N PRO A 70 -12.34 13.55 0.85
CA PRO A 70 -12.65 13.16 2.22
C PRO A 70 -13.73 12.08 2.26
N GLY A 71 -13.53 11.04 3.07
CA GLY A 71 -14.39 9.85 3.11
C GLY A 71 -14.00 8.75 2.11
N TYR A 72 -13.04 9.02 1.22
CA TYR A 72 -12.50 8.08 0.24
C TYR A 72 -10.98 7.97 0.31
N ASP A 73 -10.38 8.32 1.44
CA ASP A 73 -8.93 8.34 1.61
C ASP A 73 -8.31 6.93 1.46
N HIS A 74 -9.05 5.86 1.75
CA HIS A 74 -8.64 4.49 1.43
C HIS A 74 -8.40 4.27 -0.07
N ILE A 75 -9.18 4.94 -0.95
CA ILE A 75 -9.02 4.85 -2.41
C ILE A 75 -7.85 5.70 -2.87
N THR A 76 -7.79 6.98 -2.45
CA THR A 76 -6.71 7.89 -2.86
C THR A 76 -5.34 7.40 -2.43
N SER A 77 -5.26 6.77 -1.26
CA SER A 77 -4.04 6.18 -0.74
C SER A 77 -3.69 4.84 -1.41
N ALA A 78 -4.68 4.03 -1.80
CA ALA A 78 -4.42 2.77 -2.51
C ALA A 78 -3.72 2.98 -3.85
N ILE A 79 -4.00 4.09 -4.53
CA ILE A 79 -3.30 4.47 -5.77
C ILE A 79 -1.79 4.59 -5.51
N GLY A 80 -1.42 5.36 -4.50
CA GLY A 80 -0.02 5.52 -4.11
C GLY A 80 0.59 4.27 -3.52
N ALA A 81 -0.18 3.49 -2.75
CA ALA A 81 0.25 2.23 -2.17
C ALA A 81 0.63 1.21 -3.26
N ALA A 82 -0.18 1.07 -4.30
CA ALA A 82 0.15 0.20 -5.43
C ALA A 82 1.44 0.64 -6.13
N MET A 83 1.62 1.94 -6.35
CA MET A 83 2.82 2.49 -6.98
C MET A 83 4.07 2.29 -6.12
N ILE A 84 4.03 2.68 -4.86
CA ILE A 84 5.22 2.58 -4.00
C ILE A 84 5.54 1.12 -3.65
N GLY A 85 4.52 0.26 -3.55
CA GLY A 85 4.68 -1.18 -3.43
C GLY A 85 5.38 -1.80 -4.64
N TRP A 86 5.03 -1.36 -5.85
CA TRP A 86 5.73 -1.73 -7.08
C TRP A 86 7.19 -1.26 -7.08
N PHE A 87 7.45 -0.06 -6.58
CA PHE A 87 8.81 0.52 -6.54
C PHE A 87 9.69 -0.02 -5.42
N GLY A 88 9.16 -0.76 -4.44
CA GLY A 88 9.99 -1.45 -3.46
C GLY A 88 9.61 -1.34 -2.00
N THR A 89 8.53 -0.65 -1.63
CA THR A 89 8.02 -0.63 -0.25
C THR A 89 7.78 -2.06 0.24
N ALA A 90 8.26 -2.36 1.43
CA ALA A 90 8.18 -3.70 2.02
C ALA A 90 6.84 -3.97 2.70
N MET A 91 6.20 -2.95 3.27
CA MET A 91 4.94 -3.07 4.00
C MET A 91 4.07 -1.84 3.78
N LEU A 92 2.78 -2.08 3.56
CA LEU A 92 1.78 -1.03 3.37
C LEU A 92 0.89 -0.94 4.60
N CYS A 93 0.76 0.25 5.19
CA CYS A 93 -0.23 0.56 6.21
C CYS A 93 -1.56 0.90 5.55
N TYR A 94 -2.65 0.24 5.97
CA TYR A 94 -3.96 0.55 5.42
C TYR A 94 -4.50 1.90 5.92
N VAL A 95 -5.34 2.51 5.10
CA VAL A 95 -6.07 3.73 5.40
C VAL A 95 -7.56 3.41 5.35
N THR A 96 -8.35 3.94 6.28
CA THR A 96 -9.80 3.75 6.30
C THR A 96 -10.53 4.88 5.56
N PRO A 97 -11.82 4.70 5.20
CA PRO A 97 -12.64 5.80 4.68
C PRO A 97 -12.74 7.00 5.64
N LYS A 98 -12.54 6.78 6.95
CA LYS A 98 -12.63 7.82 7.99
C LYS A 98 -11.30 8.49 8.32
N GLU A 99 -10.25 8.23 7.57
CA GLU A 99 -8.97 8.92 7.78
C GLU A 99 -9.20 10.44 7.76
N HIS A 100 -8.58 11.15 8.70
CA HIS A 100 -8.75 12.60 8.93
C HIS A 100 -10.15 13.06 9.40
N LEU A 101 -11.16 12.19 9.45
CA LEU A 101 -12.54 12.56 9.76
C LEU A 101 -13.03 12.05 11.12
N GLY A 102 -12.58 10.89 11.57
CA GLY A 102 -13.05 10.31 12.82
C GLY A 102 -12.50 8.93 13.10
N LEU A 103 -12.98 8.31 14.17
CA LEU A 103 -12.57 6.95 14.53
C LEU A 103 -13.27 5.93 13.63
N PRO A 104 -12.54 4.98 13.05
CA PRO A 104 -13.11 3.95 12.21
C PRO A 104 -13.89 2.92 13.04
N ASP A 105 -14.97 2.42 12.47
CA ASP A 105 -15.66 1.23 12.97
C ASP A 105 -15.13 -0.04 12.28
N ARG A 106 -15.74 -1.19 12.60
CA ARG A 106 -15.31 -2.48 12.06
C ARG A 106 -15.42 -2.55 10.53
N GLN A 107 -16.46 -1.93 9.96
CA GLN A 107 -16.65 -1.94 8.51
C GLN A 107 -15.62 -1.05 7.80
N ASP A 108 -15.33 0.13 8.36
CA ASP A 108 -14.28 1.02 7.84
C ASP A 108 -12.91 0.32 7.81
N VAL A 109 -12.59 -0.44 8.87
CA VAL A 109 -11.35 -1.22 8.92
C VAL A 109 -11.35 -2.32 7.85
N LYS A 110 -12.46 -3.05 7.69
CA LYS A 110 -12.60 -4.07 6.63
C LYS A 110 -12.36 -3.43 5.25
N ASP A 111 -13.00 -2.32 4.97
CA ASP A 111 -12.89 -1.63 3.67
C ASP A 111 -11.46 -1.15 3.40
N GLY A 112 -10.81 -0.58 4.41
CA GLY A 112 -9.41 -0.17 4.33
C GLY A 112 -8.47 -1.35 4.07
N VAL A 113 -8.60 -2.44 4.81
CA VAL A 113 -7.76 -3.64 4.66
C VAL A 113 -7.96 -4.29 3.29
N ILE A 114 -9.21 -4.45 2.82
CA ILE A 114 -9.49 -5.00 1.49
C ILE A 114 -8.87 -4.13 0.40
N THR A 115 -9.05 -2.82 0.51
CA THR A 115 -8.47 -1.85 -0.44
C THR A 115 -6.96 -1.99 -0.54
N TYR A 116 -6.28 -2.13 0.60
CA TYR A 116 -4.82 -2.28 0.62
C TYR A 116 -4.33 -3.65 0.18
N LYS A 117 -5.10 -4.71 0.39
CA LYS A 117 -4.82 -6.01 -0.23
C LYS A 117 -4.92 -5.95 -1.76
N ILE A 118 -5.86 -5.16 -2.30
CA ILE A 118 -5.95 -4.92 -3.75
C ILE A 118 -4.70 -4.17 -4.24
N ALA A 119 -4.29 -3.10 -3.54
CA ALA A 119 -3.09 -2.33 -3.90
C ALA A 119 -1.82 -3.20 -3.86
N ALA A 120 -1.64 -4.01 -2.82
CA ALA A 120 -0.51 -4.92 -2.68
C ALA A 120 -0.50 -5.99 -3.80
N HIS A 121 -1.67 -6.57 -4.11
CA HIS A 121 -1.79 -7.55 -5.20
C HIS A 121 -1.44 -6.95 -6.57
N ALA A 122 -1.91 -5.73 -6.84
CA ALA A 122 -1.54 -5.00 -8.07
C ALA A 122 -0.03 -4.75 -8.16
N ALA A 123 0.60 -4.38 -7.04
CA ALA A 123 2.06 -4.21 -6.97
C ALA A 123 2.81 -5.54 -7.20
N ASP A 124 2.31 -6.65 -6.65
CA ASP A 124 2.90 -7.98 -6.83
C ASP A 124 2.80 -8.46 -8.28
N LEU A 125 1.67 -8.20 -8.95
CA LEU A 125 1.53 -8.45 -10.39
C LEU A 125 2.55 -7.64 -11.20
N ALA A 126 2.70 -6.36 -10.89
CA ALA A 126 3.65 -5.46 -11.56
C ALA A 126 5.11 -5.89 -11.36
N LYS A 127 5.44 -6.46 -10.20
CA LYS A 127 6.76 -7.06 -9.90
C LYS A 127 6.96 -8.44 -10.54
N GLY A 128 5.93 -9.03 -11.13
CA GLY A 128 6.00 -10.36 -11.72
C GLY A 128 5.97 -11.50 -10.70
N HIS A 129 5.37 -11.30 -9.50
CA HIS A 129 5.29 -12.34 -8.47
C HIS A 129 4.43 -13.53 -8.93
N PRO A 130 4.98 -14.75 -9.02
CA PRO A 130 4.28 -15.88 -9.66
C PRO A 130 2.97 -16.26 -8.95
N ALA A 131 2.91 -16.22 -7.63
CA ALA A 131 1.70 -16.55 -6.87
C ALA A 131 0.56 -15.54 -7.12
N ALA A 132 0.87 -14.24 -7.25
CA ALA A 132 -0.11 -13.21 -7.58
C ALA A 132 -0.70 -13.47 -8.97
N ARG A 133 0.15 -13.78 -9.95
CA ARG A 133 -0.27 -14.09 -11.32
C ARG A 133 -1.17 -15.31 -11.39
N LEU A 134 -0.82 -16.41 -10.70
CA LEU A 134 -1.64 -17.63 -10.68
C LEU A 134 -3.02 -17.39 -10.09
N HIS A 135 -3.11 -16.61 -9.02
CA HIS A 135 -4.38 -16.25 -8.39
C HIS A 135 -5.26 -15.41 -9.33
N ASP A 136 -4.66 -14.39 -9.93
CA ASP A 136 -5.37 -13.49 -10.85
C ASP A 136 -5.87 -14.23 -12.10
N ASP A 137 -5.06 -15.10 -12.70
CA ASP A 137 -5.43 -15.94 -13.83
C ASP A 137 -6.55 -16.92 -13.48
N ALA A 138 -6.54 -17.50 -12.26
CA ALA A 138 -7.60 -18.41 -11.79
C ALA A 138 -8.95 -17.68 -11.67
N LEU A 139 -8.96 -16.48 -11.10
CA LEU A 139 -10.18 -15.66 -10.99
C LEU A 139 -10.66 -15.22 -12.37
N SER A 140 -9.76 -14.78 -13.25
CA SER A 140 -10.08 -14.39 -14.62
C SER A 140 -10.72 -15.51 -15.40
N ARG A 141 -10.22 -16.75 -15.26
CA ARG A 141 -10.82 -17.94 -15.89
C ARG A 141 -12.20 -18.24 -15.34
N ALA A 142 -12.38 -18.19 -14.01
CA ALA A 142 -13.67 -18.40 -13.37
C ALA A 142 -14.71 -17.38 -13.88
N ARG A 143 -14.28 -16.10 -14.07
CA ARG A 143 -15.12 -15.05 -14.63
C ARG A 143 -15.49 -15.32 -16.11
N PHE A 144 -14.54 -15.71 -16.92
CA PHE A 144 -14.76 -16.03 -18.34
C PHE A 144 -15.72 -17.22 -18.53
N GLU A 145 -15.65 -18.21 -17.63
CA GLU A 145 -16.48 -19.42 -17.66
C GLU A 145 -17.81 -19.26 -16.91
N PHE A 146 -18.13 -18.05 -16.40
CA PHE A 146 -19.32 -17.76 -15.60
C PHE A 146 -19.48 -18.64 -14.35
N ARG A 147 -18.37 -19.08 -13.76
CA ARG A 147 -18.36 -19.87 -12.52
C ARG A 147 -18.41 -18.92 -11.32
N TRP A 148 -19.63 -18.42 -11.01
CA TRP A 148 -19.85 -17.37 -10.03
C TRP A 148 -19.34 -17.70 -8.63
N GLU A 149 -19.63 -18.91 -8.13
CA GLU A 149 -19.15 -19.32 -6.79
C GLU A 149 -17.62 -19.34 -6.71
N ASP A 150 -16.93 -19.78 -7.78
CA ASP A 150 -15.48 -19.75 -7.81
C ASP A 150 -14.95 -18.31 -7.86
N GLN A 151 -15.61 -17.41 -8.61
CA GLN A 151 -15.25 -15.98 -8.59
C GLN A 151 -15.34 -15.39 -7.18
N PHE A 152 -16.44 -15.68 -6.45
CA PHE A 152 -16.61 -15.18 -5.10
C PHE A 152 -15.55 -15.73 -4.16
N ASN A 153 -15.31 -17.03 -4.18
CA ASN A 153 -14.37 -17.70 -3.28
C ASN A 153 -12.91 -17.36 -3.57
N LEU A 154 -12.57 -17.02 -4.80
CA LEU A 154 -11.24 -16.52 -5.18
C LEU A 154 -11.07 -15.02 -4.90
N GLY A 155 -12.14 -14.28 -4.66
CA GLY A 155 -12.10 -12.86 -4.36
C GLY A 155 -11.60 -12.57 -2.95
N LEU A 156 -11.10 -11.36 -2.73
CA LEU A 156 -10.63 -10.89 -1.41
C LEU A 156 -11.78 -10.67 -0.42
N ASP A 157 -13.00 -10.44 -0.91
CA ASP A 157 -14.22 -10.27 -0.10
C ASP A 157 -15.40 -11.03 -0.73
N PRO A 158 -15.49 -12.34 -0.47
CA PRO A 158 -16.56 -13.18 -1.02
C PRO A 158 -17.98 -12.75 -0.62
N GLU A 159 -18.15 -12.20 0.58
CA GLU A 159 -19.45 -11.74 1.07
C GLU A 159 -19.97 -10.55 0.27
N THR A 160 -19.10 -9.55 0.07
CA THR A 160 -19.43 -8.37 -0.73
C THR A 160 -19.67 -8.74 -2.19
N ALA A 161 -18.85 -9.66 -2.74
CA ALA A 161 -19.04 -10.12 -4.12
C ALA A 161 -20.42 -10.79 -4.33
N ARG A 162 -20.85 -11.66 -3.41
CA ARG A 162 -22.18 -12.28 -3.47
C ARG A 162 -23.32 -11.26 -3.34
N LYS A 163 -23.13 -10.27 -2.46
CA LYS A 163 -24.16 -9.23 -2.23
C LYS A 163 -24.41 -8.36 -3.47
N TYR A 164 -23.40 -8.19 -4.32
CA TYR A 164 -23.52 -7.39 -5.55
C TYR A 164 -23.87 -8.22 -6.80
N HIS A 165 -24.00 -9.53 -6.63
CA HIS A 165 -24.47 -10.40 -7.71
C HIS A 165 -25.98 -10.54 -7.60
N ASP A 166 -26.71 -10.21 -8.68
CA ASP A 166 -28.16 -10.42 -8.85
C ASP A 166 -28.45 -11.79 -9.48
#